data_acc65426021516157d535eff6869a1ce
#
_entry.id   acc65426021516157d535eff6869a1ce
#
_cell.length_a   1.000
_cell.length_b   1.000
_cell.length_c   1.000
_cell.angle_alpha   90.00
_cell.angle_beta   90.00
_cell.angle_gamma   90.00
#
_symmetry.space_group_name_H-M   'P 1'
#
loop_
_entity.id
_entity.type
_entity.pdbx_description
1 polymer ?
#
loop_
_entity_poly.entity_id
_entity_poly.type
_entity_poly.pdbx_seq_one_letter_code
_entity_poly.pdbx_strand_id
1 'polypeptide(L)'
;PAPAPAPAPAPAPAVDIIIPVYKDLEETQRCIQSVLRYARDNITASRLIVINDASPDSALTHWLRNEAKKQPGFLLLENEDNLGFVGTVNRGMTQSATNDVLLLNSDTEVANQWLDRLHAAAYRGANVGTVTPFSNNATICSYPRFCQENSLPPNYDTATLDALFAATHPGASIEIPTGVGFCMYIRRDCLQQIGLFDAESFGKGYGEENDFC
;
A
#
# COMPACT_ATOMS: atom_id res chain seq x y z
N PRO A 1 -29.27 26.43 -29.10
CA PRO A 1 -27.87 26.19 -28.72
C PRO A 1 -27.77 24.85 -27.99
N ALA A 2 -26.89 23.95 -28.46
CA ALA A 2 -26.64 22.69 -27.78
C ALA A 2 -25.96 22.99 -26.42
N PRO A 3 -26.25 22.24 -25.35
CA PRO A 3 -25.56 22.40 -24.08
C PRO A 3 -24.08 22.17 -24.29
N ALA A 4 -23.24 22.96 -23.60
CA ALA A 4 -21.81 22.78 -23.63
C ALA A 4 -21.45 21.36 -23.16
N PRO A 5 -20.44 20.68 -23.76
CA PRO A 5 -20.02 19.37 -23.33
C PRO A 5 -19.58 19.44 -21.85
N ALA A 6 -19.97 18.42 -21.08
CA ALA A 6 -19.52 18.31 -19.69
C ALA A 6 -17.99 18.35 -19.64
N PRO A 7 -17.39 19.02 -18.63
CA PRO A 7 -15.95 19.05 -18.49
C PRO A 7 -15.43 17.62 -18.38
N ALA A 8 -14.29 17.34 -19.02
CA ALA A 8 -13.62 16.05 -18.90
C ALA A 8 -13.36 15.73 -17.40
N PRO A 9 -13.56 14.48 -16.96
CA PRO A 9 -13.26 14.11 -15.59
C PRO A 9 -11.81 14.47 -15.27
N ALA A 10 -11.59 15.02 -14.09
CA ALA A 10 -10.23 15.32 -13.62
C ALA A 10 -9.38 14.04 -13.68
N PRO A 11 -8.09 14.13 -14.06
CA PRO A 11 -7.23 12.96 -14.04
C PRO A 11 -7.20 12.37 -12.62
N ALA A 12 -7.23 11.05 -12.55
CA ALA A 12 -7.17 10.35 -11.27
C ALA A 12 -5.87 10.74 -10.52
N PRO A 13 -5.91 10.91 -9.19
CA PRO A 13 -4.74 11.30 -8.42
C PRO A 13 -3.62 10.26 -8.52
N ALA A 14 -2.37 10.70 -8.45
CA ALA A 14 -1.24 9.81 -8.27
C ALA A 14 -1.32 9.14 -6.89
N VAL A 15 -0.56 8.06 -6.70
CA VAL A 15 -0.55 7.28 -5.46
C VAL A 15 0.80 7.37 -4.76
N ASP A 16 0.81 7.73 -3.49
CA ASP A 16 1.97 7.62 -2.63
C ASP A 16 2.00 6.21 -2.00
N ILE A 17 2.92 5.36 -2.45
CA ILE A 17 3.16 4.04 -1.87
C ILE A 17 4.07 4.23 -0.66
N ILE A 18 3.54 4.00 0.54
CA ILE A 18 4.23 4.23 1.81
C ILE A 18 4.62 2.89 2.42
N ILE A 19 5.93 2.68 2.60
CA ILE A 19 6.50 1.48 3.21
C ILE A 19 7.21 1.87 4.51
N PRO A 20 6.61 1.62 5.69
CA PRO A 20 7.31 1.76 6.96
C PRO A 20 8.29 0.59 7.15
N VAL A 21 9.53 0.88 7.56
CA VAL A 21 10.60 -0.11 7.68
C VAL A 21 11.25 0.01 9.05
N TYR A 22 11.38 -1.13 9.77
CA TYR A 22 12.06 -1.17 11.06
C TYR A 22 13.11 -2.28 11.17
N LYS A 23 12.81 -3.48 10.65
CA LYS A 23 13.67 -4.67 10.71
C LYS A 23 13.55 -5.49 9.41
N ASP A 24 14.29 -6.59 9.36
CA ASP A 24 14.19 -7.66 8.36
C ASP A 24 14.62 -7.21 6.96
N LEU A 25 15.94 -7.09 6.80
CA LEU A 25 16.58 -6.65 5.54
C LEU A 25 16.12 -7.46 4.33
N GLU A 26 16.07 -8.78 4.41
CA GLU A 26 15.74 -9.64 3.26
C GLU A 26 14.29 -9.46 2.82
N GLU A 27 13.35 -9.39 3.78
CA GLU A 27 11.93 -9.16 3.50
C GLU A 27 11.73 -7.76 2.89
N THR A 28 12.34 -6.74 3.50
CA THR A 28 12.28 -5.36 3.01
C THR A 28 12.86 -5.25 1.59
N GLN A 29 13.94 -5.96 1.29
CA GLN A 29 14.51 -6.01 -0.05
C GLN A 29 13.53 -6.63 -1.05
N ARG A 30 12.90 -7.75 -0.72
CA ARG A 30 11.91 -8.41 -1.59
C ARG A 30 10.72 -7.50 -1.85
N CYS A 31 10.19 -6.88 -0.81
CA CYS A 31 9.08 -5.94 -0.92
C CYS A 31 9.40 -4.80 -1.88
N ILE A 32 10.43 -4.01 -1.57
CA ILE A 32 10.81 -2.83 -2.36
C ILE A 32 11.19 -3.21 -3.80
N GLN A 33 11.94 -4.31 -3.99
CA GLN A 33 12.29 -4.79 -5.32
C GLN A 33 11.06 -5.24 -6.12
N SER A 34 10.04 -5.82 -5.48
CA SER A 34 8.79 -6.18 -6.16
C SER A 34 8.04 -4.93 -6.63
N VAL A 35 7.93 -3.91 -5.79
CA VAL A 35 7.31 -2.63 -6.16
C VAL A 35 8.05 -1.99 -7.35
N LEU A 36 9.37 -1.92 -7.30
CA LEU A 36 10.18 -1.34 -8.38
C LEU A 36 10.13 -2.16 -9.67
N ARG A 37 10.13 -3.49 -9.58
CA ARG A 37 10.03 -4.40 -10.72
C ARG A 37 8.75 -4.16 -11.50
N TYR A 38 7.61 -4.11 -10.81
CA TYR A 38 6.29 -3.99 -11.43
C TYR A 38 5.80 -2.54 -11.60
N ALA A 39 6.62 -1.53 -11.26
CA ALA A 39 6.25 -0.13 -11.44
C ALA A 39 5.86 0.22 -12.88
N ARG A 40 6.54 -0.40 -13.87
CA ARG A 40 6.28 -0.15 -15.30
C ARG A 40 5.07 -0.89 -15.87
N ASP A 41 4.57 -1.88 -15.15
CA ASP A 41 3.40 -2.67 -15.55
C ASP A 41 2.09 -1.97 -15.16
N ASN A 42 2.19 -0.90 -14.38
CA ASN A 42 1.06 -0.09 -13.93
C ASN A 42 1.03 1.25 -14.67
N ILE A 43 -0.16 1.66 -15.08
CA ILE A 43 -0.41 2.98 -15.71
C ILE A 43 -0.72 4.05 -14.65
N THR A 44 -1.14 3.64 -13.46
CA THR A 44 -1.38 4.53 -12.32
C THR A 44 -0.09 5.21 -11.90
N ALA A 45 -0.04 6.52 -11.99
CA ALA A 45 1.13 7.29 -11.56
C ALA A 45 1.37 7.09 -10.06
N SER A 46 2.59 6.79 -9.68
CA SER A 46 2.92 6.55 -8.27
C SER A 46 4.29 7.09 -7.88
N ARG A 47 4.47 7.30 -6.58
CA ARG A 47 5.73 7.67 -5.95
C ARG A 47 5.98 6.71 -4.78
N LEU A 48 7.20 6.20 -4.66
CA LEU A 48 7.59 5.31 -3.57
C LEU A 48 8.17 6.12 -2.41
N ILE A 49 7.56 6.02 -1.25
CA ILE A 49 7.98 6.65 0.01
C ILE A 49 8.33 5.56 1.00
N VAL A 50 9.61 5.37 1.27
CA VAL A 50 10.09 4.42 2.27
C VAL A 50 10.52 5.19 3.51
N ILE A 51 10.07 4.74 4.68
CA ILE A 51 10.35 5.43 5.94
C ILE A 51 11.09 4.47 6.88
N ASN A 52 12.39 4.72 7.06
CA ASN A 52 13.19 4.02 8.05
C ASN A 52 12.82 4.54 9.45
N ASP A 53 12.11 3.72 10.22
CA ASP A 53 11.60 4.07 11.55
C ASP A 53 12.65 3.83 12.64
N ALA A 54 13.80 4.50 12.52
CA ALA A 54 14.95 4.35 13.42
C ALA A 54 15.37 2.88 13.57
N SER A 55 15.54 2.17 12.45
CA SER A 55 15.95 0.77 12.45
C SER A 55 17.27 0.56 13.21
N PRO A 56 17.35 -0.41 14.13
CA PRO A 56 18.59 -0.79 14.77
C PRO A 56 19.54 -1.57 13.85
N ASP A 57 19.06 -2.01 12.67
CA ASP A 57 19.84 -2.73 11.68
C ASP A 57 20.58 -1.74 10.76
N SER A 58 21.89 -1.62 10.99
CA SER A 58 22.75 -0.75 10.17
C SER A 58 22.89 -1.22 8.72
N ALA A 59 22.79 -2.52 8.45
CA ALA A 59 22.86 -3.06 7.09
C ALA A 59 21.61 -2.68 6.30
N LEU A 60 20.43 -2.77 6.92
CA LEU A 60 19.17 -2.32 6.35
C LEU A 60 19.19 -0.82 6.04
N THR A 61 19.59 0.00 7.02
CA THR A 61 19.71 1.45 6.84
C THR A 61 20.67 1.82 5.70
N HIS A 62 21.83 1.14 5.65
CA HIS A 62 22.80 1.36 4.58
C HIS A 62 22.25 0.99 3.20
N TRP A 63 21.56 -0.15 3.12
CA TRP A 63 20.93 -0.61 1.88
C TRP A 63 19.86 0.38 1.39
N LEU A 64 18.96 0.84 2.27
CA LEU A 64 17.91 1.82 1.93
C LEU A 64 18.50 3.13 1.37
N ARG A 65 19.53 3.66 2.02
CA ARG A 65 20.23 4.88 1.56
C ARG A 65 20.89 4.70 0.19
N ASN A 66 21.42 3.52 -0.08
CA ASN A 66 22.03 3.20 -1.38
C ASN A 66 20.97 3.03 -2.47
N GLU A 67 19.85 2.38 -2.15
CA GLU A 67 18.78 2.15 -3.12
C GLU A 67 18.09 3.46 -3.51
N ALA A 68 17.83 4.33 -2.54
CA ALA A 68 17.25 5.66 -2.79
C ALA A 68 18.08 6.52 -3.75
N LYS A 69 19.43 6.37 -3.75
CA LYS A 69 20.31 7.09 -4.68
C LYS A 69 20.23 6.59 -6.12
N LYS A 70 19.81 5.34 -6.33
CA LYS A 70 19.78 4.69 -7.65
C LYS A 70 18.45 4.90 -8.38
N GLN A 71 17.35 5.09 -7.64
CA GLN A 71 16.00 5.04 -8.17
C GLN A 71 15.34 6.42 -8.16
N PRO A 72 15.16 7.04 -9.34
CA PRO A 72 14.33 8.26 -9.43
C PRO A 72 12.91 7.99 -8.93
N GLY A 73 12.40 8.85 -8.06
CA GLY A 73 11.04 8.69 -7.48
C GLY A 73 10.98 7.84 -6.22
N PHE A 74 12.11 7.32 -5.74
CA PHE A 74 12.24 6.71 -4.42
C PHE A 74 12.56 7.81 -3.39
N LEU A 75 11.61 8.15 -2.54
CA LEU A 75 11.80 9.06 -1.42
C LEU A 75 12.10 8.26 -0.15
N LEU A 76 13.32 8.38 0.38
CA LEU A 76 13.68 7.84 1.69
C LEU A 76 13.51 8.91 2.77
N LEU A 77 12.70 8.61 3.76
CA LEU A 77 12.61 9.36 5.01
C LEU A 77 13.22 8.53 6.14
N GLU A 78 13.81 9.21 7.12
CA GLU A 78 14.38 8.55 8.31
C GLU A 78 13.80 9.24 9.55
N ASN A 79 13.29 8.43 10.49
CA ASN A 79 12.86 8.90 11.80
C ASN A 79 14.08 8.92 12.74
N GLU A 80 14.13 9.89 13.63
CA GLU A 80 15.17 9.97 14.67
C GLU A 80 14.94 8.90 15.75
N ASP A 81 13.66 8.67 16.09
CA ASP A 81 13.20 7.67 17.04
C ASP A 81 12.18 6.73 16.40
N ASN A 82 12.00 5.53 16.98
CA ASN A 82 10.99 4.58 16.58
C ASN A 82 9.58 5.08 16.96
N LEU A 83 8.84 5.55 15.95
CA LEU A 83 7.47 6.04 16.09
C LEU A 83 6.42 4.92 16.05
N GLY A 84 6.81 3.70 15.67
CA GLY A 84 5.91 2.60 15.39
C GLY A 84 5.14 2.77 14.08
N PHE A 85 4.26 1.80 13.78
CA PHE A 85 3.53 1.79 12.51
C PHE A 85 2.72 3.06 12.31
N VAL A 86 1.85 3.40 13.26
CA VAL A 86 0.91 4.53 13.16
C VAL A 86 1.62 5.86 12.93
N GLY A 87 2.60 6.19 13.78
CA GLY A 87 3.36 7.44 13.66
C GLY A 87 4.12 7.53 12.34
N THR A 88 4.71 6.41 11.90
CA THR A 88 5.51 6.34 10.69
C THR A 88 4.65 6.47 9.43
N VAL A 89 3.53 5.77 9.33
CA VAL A 89 2.65 5.89 8.15
C VAL A 89 1.96 7.26 8.10
N ASN A 90 1.57 7.83 9.25
CA ASN A 90 1.03 9.18 9.32
C ASN A 90 2.02 10.22 8.75
N ARG A 91 3.32 10.10 9.10
CA ARG A 91 4.37 10.94 8.50
C ARG A 91 4.41 10.79 6.97
N GLY A 92 4.26 9.57 6.47
CA GLY A 92 4.18 9.31 5.02
C GLY A 92 2.94 9.95 4.37
N MET A 93 1.77 9.79 4.97
CA MET A 93 0.50 10.31 4.45
C MET A 93 0.47 11.84 4.33
N THR A 94 1.30 12.54 5.10
CA THR A 94 1.42 14.02 5.04
C THR A 94 2.34 14.51 3.93
N GLN A 95 3.03 13.63 3.18
CA GLN A 95 3.96 14.04 2.11
C GLN A 95 3.27 14.61 0.86
N SER A 96 1.96 14.43 0.74
CA SER A 96 1.12 15.03 -0.30
C SER A 96 -0.24 15.43 0.28
N ALA A 97 -0.82 16.47 -0.26
CA ALA A 97 -2.20 16.87 0.02
C ALA A 97 -3.18 16.38 -1.05
N THR A 98 -2.69 15.84 -2.15
CA THR A 98 -3.49 15.52 -3.35
C THR A 98 -3.42 14.07 -3.79
N ASN A 99 -2.31 13.37 -3.51
CA ASN A 99 -2.14 11.98 -3.91
C ASN A 99 -2.96 11.06 -3.00
N ASP A 100 -3.52 10.01 -3.58
CA ASP A 100 -4.02 8.88 -2.81
C ASP A 100 -2.87 8.21 -2.06
N VAL A 101 -3.20 7.38 -1.11
CA VAL A 101 -2.22 6.68 -0.28
C VAL A 101 -2.35 5.18 -0.46
N LEU A 102 -1.23 4.49 -0.53
CA LEU A 102 -1.17 3.05 -0.39
C LEU A 102 -0.17 2.71 0.71
N LEU A 103 -0.67 2.20 1.83
CA LEU A 103 0.16 1.61 2.86
C LEU A 103 0.57 0.21 2.43
N LEU A 104 1.85 -0.14 2.57
CA LEU A 104 2.38 -1.46 2.22
C LEU A 104 3.40 -1.90 3.27
N ASN A 105 3.16 -3.02 3.92
CA ASN A 105 4.12 -3.59 4.86
C ASN A 105 5.42 -4.00 4.16
N SER A 106 6.53 -3.85 4.85
CA SER A 106 7.87 -4.13 4.33
C SER A 106 8.18 -5.62 4.10
N ASP A 107 7.27 -6.52 4.46
CA ASP A 107 7.32 -7.96 4.24
C ASP A 107 6.32 -8.44 3.16
N THR A 108 5.70 -7.51 2.43
CA THR A 108 4.69 -7.81 1.41
C THR A 108 5.31 -7.81 0.01
N GLU A 109 5.04 -8.85 -0.79
CA GLU A 109 5.45 -8.94 -2.19
C GLU A 109 4.26 -8.66 -3.12
N VAL A 110 4.43 -7.75 -4.09
CA VAL A 110 3.42 -7.36 -5.07
C VAL A 110 3.78 -7.85 -6.48
N ALA A 111 2.80 -7.95 -7.40
CA ALA A 111 3.05 -8.43 -8.76
C ALA A 111 2.12 -7.83 -9.82
N ASN A 112 2.60 -7.82 -11.07
CA ASN A 112 1.84 -7.44 -12.27
C ASN A 112 1.23 -6.02 -12.18
N GLN A 113 -0.05 -5.85 -12.58
CA GLN A 113 -0.80 -4.59 -12.51
C GLN A 113 -1.53 -4.40 -11.16
N TRP A 114 -0.88 -4.75 -10.06
CA TRP A 114 -1.47 -4.75 -8.72
C TRP A 114 -2.02 -3.38 -8.31
N LEU A 115 -1.28 -2.30 -8.59
CA LEU A 115 -1.67 -0.94 -8.24
C LEU A 115 -2.87 -0.45 -9.06
N ASP A 116 -2.88 -0.74 -10.36
CA ASP A 116 -4.00 -0.38 -11.23
C ASP A 116 -5.30 -1.05 -10.80
N ARG A 117 -5.24 -2.30 -10.34
CA ARG A 117 -6.41 -3.02 -9.83
C ARG A 117 -6.93 -2.43 -8.53
N LEU A 118 -6.05 -2.08 -7.60
CA LEU A 118 -6.43 -1.41 -6.35
C LEU A 118 -7.04 -0.03 -6.62
N HIS A 119 -6.41 0.76 -7.48
CA HIS A 119 -6.93 2.05 -7.91
C HIS A 119 -8.31 1.90 -8.57
N ALA A 120 -8.47 0.99 -9.51
CA ALA A 120 -9.75 0.74 -10.17
C ALA A 120 -10.85 0.31 -9.18
N ALA A 121 -10.51 -0.49 -8.17
CA ALA A 121 -11.44 -0.89 -7.12
C ALA A 121 -11.83 0.31 -6.23
N ALA A 122 -10.88 1.18 -5.87
CA ALA A 122 -11.12 2.37 -5.05
C ALA A 122 -12.05 3.38 -5.72
N TYR A 123 -12.00 3.47 -7.05
CA TYR A 123 -12.84 4.39 -7.83
C TYR A 123 -14.07 3.74 -8.47
N ARG A 124 -14.40 2.50 -8.09
CA ARG A 124 -15.60 1.81 -8.60
C ARG A 124 -16.91 2.45 -8.12
N GLY A 125 -16.91 3.01 -6.92
CA GLY A 125 -18.08 3.65 -6.31
C GLY A 125 -17.70 4.90 -5.53
N ALA A 126 -18.66 5.82 -5.38
CA ALA A 126 -18.43 7.06 -4.64
C ALA A 126 -18.14 6.84 -3.15
N ASN A 127 -18.66 5.76 -2.58
CA ASN A 127 -18.58 5.46 -1.14
C ASN A 127 -17.40 4.54 -0.78
N VAL A 128 -16.53 4.20 -1.72
CA VAL A 128 -15.34 3.40 -1.42
C VAL A 128 -14.26 4.33 -0.89
N GLY A 129 -13.92 4.24 0.38
CA GLY A 129 -12.84 5.02 1.01
C GLY A 129 -11.50 4.27 1.03
N THR A 130 -11.55 2.96 1.27
CA THR A 130 -10.37 2.09 1.38
C THR A 130 -10.53 0.80 0.59
N VAL A 131 -9.40 0.20 0.18
CA VAL A 131 -9.36 -1.11 -0.50
C VAL A 131 -8.19 -1.92 0.04
N THR A 132 -8.44 -3.19 0.36
CA THR A 132 -7.41 -4.17 0.75
C THR A 132 -7.50 -5.38 -0.16
N PRO A 133 -6.37 -5.86 -0.75
CA PRO A 133 -6.37 -7.07 -1.57
C PRO A 133 -6.42 -8.33 -0.72
N PHE A 134 -6.71 -9.47 -1.35
CA PHE A 134 -6.42 -10.78 -0.75
C PHE A 134 -4.90 -10.99 -0.66
N SER A 135 -4.49 -11.79 0.34
CA SER A 135 -3.12 -12.21 0.57
C SER A 135 -3.07 -13.65 1.06
N ASN A 136 -1.89 -14.23 1.09
CA ASN A 136 -1.66 -15.53 1.71
C ASN A 136 -1.67 -15.45 3.26
N ASN A 137 -1.40 -14.26 3.83
CA ASN A 137 -1.38 -14.03 5.27
C ASN A 137 -1.80 -12.59 5.61
N ALA A 138 -3.10 -12.36 5.79
CA ALA A 138 -3.67 -11.04 6.05
C ALA A 138 -5.01 -11.13 6.81
N THR A 139 -5.04 -11.80 7.93
CA THR A 139 -6.24 -11.95 8.78
C THR A 139 -7.51 -12.27 7.97
N ILE A 140 -8.52 -11.38 7.97
CA ILE A 140 -9.78 -11.55 7.22
C ILE A 140 -9.61 -11.55 5.69
N CYS A 141 -8.48 -11.07 5.19
CA CYS A 141 -8.14 -11.08 3.76
C CYS A 141 -7.27 -12.29 3.38
N SER A 142 -7.01 -13.24 4.30
CA SER A 142 -6.24 -14.46 4.01
C SER A 142 -6.99 -15.40 3.09
N TYR A 143 -6.29 -15.95 2.09
CA TYR A 143 -6.81 -16.92 1.12
C TYR A 143 -5.78 -18.03 0.85
N PRO A 144 -6.18 -19.28 0.63
CA PRO A 144 -7.54 -19.80 0.59
C PRO A 144 -8.18 -20.06 1.98
N ARG A 145 -7.41 -20.17 3.04
CA ARG A 145 -7.91 -20.39 4.40
C ARG A 145 -8.00 -19.07 5.15
N PHE A 146 -9.22 -18.72 5.52
CA PHE A 146 -9.57 -17.49 6.23
C PHE A 146 -8.88 -17.38 7.60
N CYS A 147 -8.36 -16.21 7.93
CA CYS A 147 -7.64 -15.93 9.19
C CYS A 147 -6.49 -16.88 9.51
N GLN A 148 -5.82 -17.41 8.48
CA GLN A 148 -4.68 -18.30 8.64
C GLN A 148 -3.57 -17.90 7.68
N GLU A 149 -2.34 -18.20 8.06
CA GLU A 149 -1.21 -18.20 7.14
C GLU A 149 -1.35 -19.34 6.14
N ASN A 150 -1.16 -19.04 4.88
CA ASN A 150 -1.23 -19.98 3.78
C ASN A 150 0.11 -19.97 3.03
N SER A 151 0.74 -21.13 2.93
CA SER A 151 1.91 -21.27 2.05
C SER A 151 1.50 -21.14 0.59
N LEU A 152 2.39 -20.59 -0.24
CA LEU A 152 2.18 -20.63 -1.68
C LEU A 152 2.13 -22.09 -2.17
N PRO A 153 1.24 -22.42 -3.13
CA PRO A 153 1.21 -23.75 -3.73
C PRO A 153 2.57 -24.10 -4.34
N PRO A 154 2.98 -25.38 -4.33
CA PRO A 154 4.22 -25.81 -4.99
C PRO A 154 4.25 -25.36 -6.45
N ASN A 155 5.39 -24.84 -6.90
CA ASN A 155 5.65 -24.33 -8.25
C ASN A 155 4.90 -23.04 -8.63
N TYR A 156 4.32 -22.33 -7.68
CA TYR A 156 3.76 -21.01 -7.90
C TYR A 156 4.62 -19.97 -7.20
N ASP A 157 4.91 -18.88 -7.89
CA ASP A 157 5.40 -17.65 -7.32
C ASP A 157 4.24 -16.62 -7.17
N THR A 158 4.52 -15.51 -6.52
CA THR A 158 3.54 -14.42 -6.31
C THR A 158 2.96 -13.93 -7.63
N ALA A 159 3.78 -13.76 -8.68
CA ALA A 159 3.33 -13.24 -9.96
C ALA A 159 2.39 -14.21 -10.71
N THR A 160 2.72 -15.48 -10.70
CA THR A 160 1.90 -16.52 -11.33
C THR A 160 0.55 -16.67 -10.62
N LEU A 161 0.56 -16.66 -9.29
CA LEU A 161 -0.67 -16.77 -8.50
C LEU A 161 -1.54 -15.52 -8.67
N ASP A 162 -0.95 -14.34 -8.63
CA ASP A 162 -1.64 -13.07 -8.88
C ASP A 162 -2.30 -13.03 -10.27
N ALA A 163 -1.59 -13.45 -11.32
CA ALA A 163 -2.15 -13.53 -12.66
C ALA A 163 -3.35 -14.48 -12.74
N LEU A 164 -3.29 -15.62 -12.05
CA LEU A 164 -4.39 -16.57 -11.98
C LEU A 164 -5.62 -15.97 -11.28
N PHE A 165 -5.42 -15.27 -10.15
CA PHE A 165 -6.50 -14.55 -9.47
C PHE A 165 -7.13 -13.48 -10.36
N ALA A 166 -6.32 -12.67 -11.03
CA ALA A 166 -6.80 -11.63 -11.93
C ALA A 166 -7.63 -12.20 -13.11
N ALA A 167 -7.25 -13.36 -13.61
CA ALA A 167 -7.97 -14.03 -14.70
C ALA A 167 -9.29 -14.68 -14.25
N THR A 168 -9.33 -15.22 -13.04
CA THR A 168 -10.53 -15.93 -12.51
C THR A 168 -11.55 -15.00 -11.88
N HIS A 169 -11.12 -13.85 -11.35
CA HIS A 169 -11.97 -12.88 -10.66
C HIS A 169 -11.73 -11.44 -11.19
N PRO A 170 -11.97 -11.19 -12.49
CA PRO A 170 -11.64 -9.89 -13.08
C PRO A 170 -12.45 -8.77 -12.44
N GLY A 171 -11.77 -7.94 -11.67
CA GLY A 171 -12.35 -6.78 -11.00
C GLY A 171 -13.40 -7.10 -9.93
N ALA A 172 -13.50 -8.32 -9.42
CA ALA A 172 -14.41 -8.64 -8.32
C ALA A 172 -13.96 -7.94 -7.03
N SER A 173 -14.91 -7.42 -6.27
CA SER A 173 -14.69 -6.85 -4.93
C SER A 173 -15.87 -7.15 -4.04
N ILE A 174 -15.62 -7.28 -2.75
CA ILE A 174 -16.61 -7.48 -1.71
C ILE A 174 -16.44 -6.42 -0.63
N GLU A 175 -17.52 -6.04 0.02
CA GLU A 175 -17.45 -5.18 1.20
C GLU A 175 -16.97 -5.99 2.40
N ILE A 176 -16.06 -5.40 3.16
CA ILE A 176 -15.49 -5.97 4.38
C ILE A 176 -15.60 -4.97 5.52
N PRO A 177 -15.69 -5.42 6.78
CA PRO A 177 -15.95 -4.52 7.93
C PRO A 177 -14.79 -3.58 8.22
N THR A 178 -13.57 -3.91 7.80
CA THR A 178 -12.37 -3.12 8.03
C THR A 178 -11.31 -3.43 6.97
N GLY A 179 -10.45 -2.46 6.64
CA GLY A 179 -9.23 -2.70 5.90
C GLY A 179 -8.20 -3.47 6.73
N VAL A 180 -7.13 -3.93 6.09
CA VAL A 180 -5.98 -4.55 6.76
C VAL A 180 -4.70 -3.85 6.30
N GLY A 181 -3.92 -3.33 7.24
CA GLY A 181 -2.79 -2.42 7.02
C GLY A 181 -1.61 -3.01 6.24
N PHE A 182 -1.56 -4.35 6.03
CA PHE A 182 -0.47 -4.95 5.26
C PHE A 182 -0.37 -4.39 3.83
N CYS A 183 -1.52 -4.09 3.21
CA CYS A 183 -1.66 -3.43 1.90
C CYS A 183 -3.02 -2.72 1.87
N MET A 184 -3.04 -1.43 2.17
CA MET A 184 -4.28 -0.67 2.30
C MET A 184 -4.23 0.58 1.42
N TYR A 185 -5.04 0.58 0.36
CA TYR A 185 -5.29 1.75 -0.46
C TYR A 185 -6.28 2.66 0.24
N ILE A 186 -5.99 3.96 0.31
CA ILE A 186 -6.82 4.99 0.94
C ILE A 186 -7.00 6.14 -0.05
N ARG A 187 -8.21 6.46 -0.39
CA ARG A 187 -8.50 7.63 -1.23
C ARG A 187 -8.19 8.92 -0.49
N ARG A 188 -7.66 9.90 -1.19
CA ARG A 188 -7.32 11.21 -0.60
C ARG A 188 -8.54 11.93 -0.04
N ASP A 189 -9.68 11.87 -0.71
CA ASP A 189 -10.92 12.48 -0.23
C ASP A 189 -11.43 11.83 1.07
N CYS A 190 -11.28 10.52 1.22
CA CYS A 190 -11.54 9.83 2.49
C CYS A 190 -10.60 10.34 3.58
N LEU A 191 -9.29 10.37 3.34
CA LEU A 191 -8.30 10.85 4.29
C LEU A 191 -8.52 12.33 4.69
N GLN A 192 -9.02 13.16 3.78
CA GLN A 192 -9.37 14.56 4.05
C GLN A 192 -10.61 14.68 4.94
N GLN A 193 -11.54 13.73 4.86
CA GLN A 193 -12.78 13.75 5.65
C GLN A 193 -12.58 13.24 7.08
N ILE A 194 -11.82 12.17 7.26
CA ILE A 194 -11.70 11.46 8.54
C ILE A 194 -10.38 11.71 9.25
N GLY A 195 -9.36 12.23 8.56
CA GLY A 195 -8.05 12.51 9.14
C GLY A 195 -7.06 11.36 9.01
N LEU A 196 -5.96 11.46 9.74
CA LEU A 196 -4.91 10.43 9.84
C LEU A 196 -5.29 9.36 10.87
N PHE A 197 -4.52 8.29 10.97
CA PHE A 197 -4.67 7.32 12.06
C PHE A 197 -4.43 7.99 13.42
N ASP A 198 -5.22 7.60 14.42
CA ASP A 198 -5.11 8.13 15.80
C ASP A 198 -3.87 7.56 16.51
N ALA A 199 -2.76 8.29 16.40
CA ALA A 199 -1.51 7.91 17.05
C ALA A 199 -1.54 8.06 18.58
N GLU A 200 -2.45 8.88 19.13
CA GLU A 200 -2.60 9.05 20.57
C GLU A 200 -3.23 7.82 21.22
N SER A 201 -4.30 7.29 20.61
CA SER A 201 -5.02 6.11 21.12
C SER A 201 -4.31 4.79 20.80
N PHE A 202 -3.73 4.64 19.60
CA PHE A 202 -3.16 3.36 19.13
C PHE A 202 -1.64 3.26 19.27
N GLY A 203 -0.94 4.35 19.61
CA GLY A 203 0.48 4.31 19.89
C GLY A 203 1.31 3.71 18.74
N LYS A 204 1.95 2.55 19.00
CA LYS A 204 2.81 1.90 17.99
C LYS A 204 2.08 1.02 16.97
N GLY A 205 0.77 0.79 17.14
CA GLY A 205 -0.06 0.04 16.22
C GLY A 205 -1.04 -0.92 16.89
N TYR A 206 -1.80 -1.65 16.08
CA TYR A 206 -2.88 -2.61 16.36
C TYR A 206 -4.24 -1.97 16.68
N GLY A 207 -5.13 -2.04 15.70
CA GLY A 207 -6.53 -1.62 15.79
C GLY A 207 -6.82 -0.28 15.14
N GLU A 208 -5.81 0.47 14.71
CA GLU A 208 -5.94 1.75 14.01
C GLU A 208 -6.73 1.64 12.71
N GLU A 209 -6.60 0.53 11.97
CA GLU A 209 -7.37 0.31 10.75
C GLU A 209 -8.86 0.11 11.06
N ASN A 210 -9.18 -0.53 12.20
CA ASN A 210 -10.57 -0.75 12.60
C ASN A 210 -11.25 0.56 13.00
N ASP A 211 -10.51 1.47 13.63
CA ASP A 211 -10.99 2.81 13.97
C ASP A 211 -11.17 3.67 12.73
N PHE A 212 -10.23 3.56 11.79
CA PHE A 212 -10.21 4.33 10.55
C PHE A 212 -11.33 3.93 9.57
N CYS A 213 -11.76 2.67 9.53
CA CYS A 213 -12.76 2.13 8.59
C CYS A 213 -14.17 2.16 9.14
#